data_773c28304706fcc4ab25d31c773ce4b5
#
_entry.id   773c28304706fcc4ab25d31c773ce4b5
#
_cell.length_a   1.000
_cell.length_b   1.000
_cell.length_c   1.000
_cell.angle_alpha   90.00
_cell.angle_beta   90.00
_cell.angle_gamma   90.00
#
_symmetry.space_group_name_H-M   'P 1'
#
loop_
_entity.id
_entity.type
_entity.pdbx_description
1 polymer ?
#
loop_
_entity_poly.entity_id
_entity_poly.type
_entity_poly.pdbx_seq_one_letter_code
_entity_poly.pdbx_strand_id
1 'polypeptide(L)'
;MDKKKLIFSGVQPTGNLHLGNYLGALKNFVVLQKKIECIYCVVDLHAITIFQEPKELRNNILETTAGFLATGLDSKKSIIFNQSSVSGHAELAWILNCVARIGWLNRMTQFKDKAGKDKEKASVGLYIYPNLMA
;
A
#
# COMPACT_ATOMS: atom_id res chain seq x y z
N MET A 1 10.79 -1.58 -29.60
CA MET A 1 11.37 -1.31 -28.29
C MET A 1 10.64 -2.22 -27.28
N ASP A 2 11.30 -3.25 -26.78
CA ASP A 2 10.74 -4.07 -25.70
C ASP A 2 10.55 -3.18 -24.46
N LYS A 3 9.31 -3.02 -24.05
CA LYS A 3 9.02 -2.27 -22.82
C LYS A 3 9.61 -3.04 -21.65
N LYS A 4 10.60 -2.46 -20.98
CA LYS A 4 11.19 -3.02 -19.76
C LYS A 4 10.06 -3.26 -18.77
N LYS A 5 9.87 -4.51 -18.35
CA LYS A 5 8.82 -4.86 -17.38
C LYS A 5 9.23 -4.31 -16.02
N LEU A 6 8.33 -3.57 -15.39
CA LEU A 6 8.48 -3.04 -14.04
C LEU A 6 7.35 -3.55 -13.17
N ILE A 7 7.66 -4.03 -11.97
CA ILE A 7 6.66 -4.45 -10.99
C ILE A 7 6.59 -3.40 -9.88
N PHE A 8 5.39 -2.95 -9.60
CA PHE A 8 5.08 -2.14 -8.42
C PHE A 8 4.16 -2.92 -7.49
N SER A 9 4.50 -3.01 -6.21
CA SER A 9 3.67 -3.63 -5.19
C SER A 9 3.95 -3.04 -3.81
N GLY A 10 3.07 -3.29 -2.84
CA GLY A 10 3.25 -2.74 -1.50
C GLY A 10 2.56 -3.55 -0.42
N VAL A 11 2.95 -3.25 0.83
CA VAL A 11 2.36 -3.83 2.04
C VAL A 11 1.98 -2.70 2.99
N GLN A 12 0.78 -2.80 3.57
CA GLN A 12 0.32 -1.85 4.60
C GLN A 12 1.03 -2.12 5.93
N PRO A 13 1.54 -1.08 6.61
CA PRO A 13 2.14 -1.20 7.92
C PRO A 13 1.06 -1.21 9.03
N THR A 14 0.24 -2.25 9.08
CA THR A 14 -0.92 -2.36 9.98
C THR A 14 -0.68 -3.26 11.18
N GLY A 15 0.55 -3.45 11.59
CA GLY A 15 0.96 -4.27 12.74
C GLY A 15 1.82 -5.46 12.37
N ASN A 16 2.02 -6.38 13.32
CA ASN A 16 2.94 -7.50 13.20
C ASN A 16 2.78 -8.27 11.88
N LEU A 17 3.87 -8.33 11.14
CA LEU A 17 3.96 -9.22 9.98
C LEU A 17 3.77 -10.67 10.45
N HIS A 18 2.85 -11.36 9.80
CA HIS A 18 2.55 -12.75 10.09
C HIS A 18 2.84 -13.65 8.88
N LEU A 19 2.76 -14.96 9.09
CA LEU A 19 3.05 -15.95 8.05
C LEU A 19 2.26 -15.72 6.74
N GLY A 20 1.02 -15.22 6.84
CA GLY A 20 0.20 -14.87 5.67
C GLY A 20 0.80 -13.75 4.82
N ASN A 21 1.36 -12.70 5.45
CA ASN A 21 2.06 -11.63 4.75
C ASN A 21 3.32 -12.16 4.05
N TYR A 22 4.06 -13.03 4.73
CA TYR A 22 5.24 -13.66 4.17
C TYR A 22 4.92 -14.52 2.95
N LEU A 23 4.00 -15.47 3.08
CA LEU A 23 3.65 -16.40 2.00
C LEU A 23 2.89 -15.72 0.86
N GLY A 24 2.00 -14.77 1.18
CA GLY A 24 1.15 -14.09 0.20
C GLY A 24 1.86 -13.00 -0.60
N ALA A 25 2.86 -12.34 0.00
CA ALA A 25 3.53 -11.21 -0.61
C ALA A 25 5.07 -11.32 -0.60
N LEU A 26 5.71 -11.29 0.57
CA LEU A 26 7.16 -11.07 0.69
C LEU A 26 7.99 -12.14 -0.01
N LYS A 27 7.62 -13.41 0.13
CA LYS A 27 8.27 -14.52 -0.56
C LYS A 27 8.25 -14.32 -2.09
N ASN A 28 7.14 -13.85 -2.63
CA ASN A 28 7.00 -13.59 -4.06
C ASN A 28 7.86 -12.39 -4.49
N PHE A 29 7.94 -11.34 -3.68
CA PHE A 29 8.78 -10.17 -3.93
C PHE A 29 10.26 -10.56 -4.07
N VAL A 30 10.76 -11.42 -3.16
CA VAL A 30 12.14 -11.94 -3.20
C VAL A 30 12.42 -12.75 -4.47
N VAL A 31 11.44 -13.49 -4.97
CA VAL A 31 11.59 -14.24 -6.22
C VAL A 31 11.58 -13.29 -7.42
N LEU A 32 10.68 -12.30 -7.43
CA LEU A 32 10.49 -11.38 -8.55
C LEU A 32 11.67 -10.45 -8.74
N GLN A 33 12.29 -9.92 -7.67
CA GLN A 33 13.45 -9.03 -7.77
C GLN A 33 14.67 -9.64 -8.47
N LYS A 34 14.72 -10.99 -8.55
CA LYS A 34 15.79 -11.70 -9.25
C LYS A 34 15.64 -11.70 -10.77
N LYS A 35 14.44 -11.40 -11.26
CA LYS A 35 14.05 -11.55 -12.67
C LYS A 35 13.65 -10.24 -13.34
N ILE A 36 13.09 -9.32 -12.59
CA ILE A 36 12.42 -8.12 -13.09
C ILE A 36 12.80 -6.95 -12.18
N GLU A 37 12.85 -5.75 -12.72
CA GLU A 37 12.98 -4.53 -11.92
C GLU A 37 11.74 -4.32 -11.07
N CYS A 38 11.93 -4.10 -9.77
CA CYS A 38 10.84 -4.02 -8.81
C CYS A 38 10.91 -2.77 -7.96
N ILE A 39 9.74 -2.23 -7.66
CA ILE A 39 9.54 -1.13 -6.71
C ILE A 39 8.57 -1.64 -5.63
N TYR A 40 8.99 -1.61 -4.38
CA TYR A 40 8.21 -2.05 -3.24
C TYR A 40 7.94 -0.90 -2.29
N CYS A 41 6.68 -0.73 -1.95
CA CYS A 41 6.20 0.39 -1.16
C CYS A 41 5.65 -0.06 0.19
N VAL A 42 6.04 0.61 1.26
CA VAL A 42 5.32 0.57 2.54
C VAL A 42 4.19 1.59 2.43
N VAL A 43 2.94 1.12 2.29
CA VAL A 43 1.80 1.98 1.93
C VAL A 43 1.12 2.56 3.16
N ASP A 44 1.79 3.49 3.82
CA ASP A 44 1.34 4.16 5.03
C ASP A 44 0.14 5.10 4.78
N LEU A 45 0.05 5.75 3.62
CA LEU A 45 -1.14 6.54 3.26
C LEU A 45 -2.39 5.66 3.15
N HIS A 46 -2.26 4.40 2.73
CA HIS A 46 -3.36 3.45 2.76
C HIS A 46 -3.69 3.00 4.19
N ALA A 47 -2.70 2.88 5.06
CA ALA A 47 -2.92 2.48 6.45
C ALA A 47 -3.79 3.49 7.20
N ILE A 48 -3.58 4.80 6.98
CA ILE A 48 -4.34 5.87 7.64
C ILE A 48 -5.79 6.04 7.15
N THR A 49 -6.23 5.26 6.16
CA THR A 49 -7.67 5.19 5.80
C THR A 49 -8.52 4.64 6.94
N ILE A 50 -7.90 3.95 7.88
CA ILE A 50 -8.44 3.58 9.19
C ILE A 50 -7.54 4.24 10.23
N PHE A 51 -8.13 4.75 11.33
CA PHE A 51 -7.35 5.42 12.37
C PHE A 51 -6.15 4.60 12.82
N GLN A 52 -5.00 5.22 12.86
CA GLN A 52 -3.73 4.68 13.35
C GLN A 52 -3.17 5.62 14.42
N GLU A 53 -2.72 5.09 15.54
CA GLU A 53 -1.97 5.89 16.51
C GLU A 53 -0.60 6.29 15.88
N PRO A 54 -0.23 7.58 15.84
CA PRO A 54 0.96 8.02 15.09
C PRO A 54 2.27 7.35 15.49
N LYS A 55 2.44 7.06 16.80
CA LYS A 55 3.64 6.36 17.28
C LYS A 55 3.67 4.92 16.81
N GLU A 56 2.54 4.23 16.86
CA GLU A 56 2.41 2.85 16.41
C GLU A 56 2.60 2.75 14.91
N LEU A 57 1.99 3.66 14.13
CA LEU A 57 2.18 3.69 12.68
C LEU A 57 3.66 3.85 12.32
N ARG A 58 4.39 4.74 12.99
CA ARG A 58 5.83 4.91 12.76
C ARG A 58 6.61 3.64 13.05
N ASN A 59 6.33 2.96 14.15
CA ASN A 59 6.97 1.70 14.48
C ASN A 59 6.62 0.62 13.45
N ASN A 60 5.36 0.52 13.05
CA ASN A 60 4.90 -0.45 12.07
C ASN A 60 5.54 -0.24 10.69
N ILE A 61 5.80 1.00 10.28
CA ILE A 61 6.55 1.31 9.05
C ILE A 61 7.98 0.76 9.15
N LEU A 62 8.66 0.99 10.27
CA LEU A 62 10.02 0.49 10.49
C LEU A 62 10.05 -1.05 10.53
N GLU A 63 9.13 -1.68 11.25
CA GLU A 63 9.02 -3.13 11.33
C GLU A 63 8.71 -3.76 9.96
N THR A 64 7.79 -3.18 9.20
CA THR A 64 7.47 -3.65 7.84
C THR A 64 8.69 -3.56 6.93
N THR A 65 9.43 -2.45 7.00
CA THR A 65 10.66 -2.25 6.23
C THR A 65 11.74 -3.25 6.64
N ALA A 66 11.92 -3.45 7.95
CA ALA A 66 12.84 -4.46 8.48
C ALA A 66 12.45 -5.87 8.03
N GLY A 67 11.15 -6.18 8.03
CA GLY A 67 10.62 -7.44 7.51
C GLY A 67 10.92 -7.65 6.03
N PHE A 68 10.81 -6.60 5.20
CA PHE A 68 11.22 -6.67 3.79
C PHE A 68 12.69 -7.09 3.65
N LEU A 69 13.58 -6.44 4.38
CA LEU A 69 15.01 -6.74 4.34
C LEU A 69 15.33 -8.12 4.93
N ALA A 70 14.72 -8.47 6.06
CA ALA A 70 14.92 -9.76 6.73
C ALA A 70 14.48 -10.96 5.87
N THR A 71 13.45 -10.78 5.04
CA THR A 71 12.99 -11.83 4.10
C THR A 71 13.86 -11.98 2.87
N GLY A 72 14.83 -11.08 2.66
CA GLY A 72 15.80 -11.16 1.57
C GLY A 72 15.55 -10.20 0.41
N LEU A 73 14.71 -9.17 0.62
CA LEU A 73 14.67 -8.05 -0.32
C LEU A 73 15.98 -7.26 -0.26
N ASP A 74 16.58 -7.03 -1.41
CA ASP A 74 17.85 -6.36 -1.58
C ASP A 74 17.61 -4.94 -2.13
N SER A 75 17.89 -3.93 -1.31
CA SER A 75 17.74 -2.52 -1.68
C SER A 75 18.69 -2.06 -2.81
N LYS A 76 19.68 -2.87 -3.17
CA LYS A 76 20.52 -2.62 -4.35
C LYS A 76 19.89 -3.12 -5.66
N LYS A 77 18.90 -4.00 -5.56
CA LYS A 77 18.18 -4.59 -6.72
C LYS A 77 16.79 -4.05 -6.90
N SER A 78 16.15 -3.62 -5.82
CA SER A 78 14.78 -3.12 -5.81
C SER A 78 14.73 -1.77 -5.10
N ILE A 79 13.88 -0.89 -5.57
CA ILE A 79 13.56 0.34 -4.86
C ILE A 79 12.59 -0.03 -3.73
N ILE A 80 12.94 0.37 -2.50
CA ILE A 80 12.07 0.23 -1.32
C ILE A 80 11.85 1.63 -0.77
N PHE A 81 10.60 2.03 -0.60
CA PHE A 81 10.26 3.37 -0.13
C PHE A 81 8.97 3.39 0.69
N ASN A 82 8.75 4.47 1.43
CA ASN A 82 7.53 4.75 2.15
C ASN A 82 6.62 5.65 1.31
N GLN A 83 5.36 5.33 1.15
CA GLN A 83 4.44 6.01 0.24
C GLN A 83 4.34 7.52 0.52
N SER A 84 4.24 7.92 1.79
CA SER A 84 4.17 9.34 2.18
C SER A 84 5.43 10.15 1.87
N SER A 85 6.57 9.49 1.56
CA SER A 85 7.79 10.18 1.15
C SER A 85 7.73 10.72 -0.29
N VAL A 86 6.70 10.38 -1.05
CA VAL A 86 6.49 10.81 -2.44
C VAL A 86 5.16 11.55 -2.53
N SER A 87 5.20 12.90 -2.52
CA SER A 87 4.01 13.76 -2.52
C SER A 87 3.09 13.51 -3.71
N GLY A 88 3.66 13.10 -4.85
CA GLY A 88 2.92 12.79 -6.08
C GLY A 88 1.79 11.79 -5.90
N HIS A 89 1.87 10.87 -4.95
CA HIS A 89 0.76 9.94 -4.66
C HIS A 89 -0.50 10.70 -4.17
N ALA A 90 -0.32 11.62 -3.23
CA ALA A 90 -1.44 12.41 -2.70
C ALA A 90 -1.97 13.43 -3.73
N GLU A 91 -1.07 14.03 -4.50
CA GLU A 91 -1.41 14.99 -5.54
C GLU A 91 -2.23 14.32 -6.66
N LEU A 92 -1.76 13.17 -7.17
CA LEU A 92 -2.49 12.42 -8.19
C LEU A 92 -3.82 11.90 -7.65
N ALA A 93 -3.86 11.40 -6.41
CA ALA A 93 -5.10 10.96 -5.79
C ALA A 93 -6.13 12.10 -5.71
N TRP A 94 -5.70 13.33 -5.41
CA TRP A 94 -6.59 14.48 -5.42
C TRP A 94 -7.17 14.76 -6.81
N ILE A 95 -6.32 14.77 -7.84
CA ILE A 95 -6.76 14.96 -9.23
C ILE A 95 -7.77 13.89 -9.63
N LEU A 96 -7.50 12.63 -9.31
CA LEU A 96 -8.40 11.51 -9.60
C LEU A 96 -9.71 11.59 -8.82
N ASN A 97 -9.70 12.10 -7.58
CA ASN A 97 -10.92 12.34 -6.81
C ASN A 97 -11.84 13.35 -7.49
N CYS A 98 -11.27 14.32 -8.22
CA CYS A 98 -12.07 15.32 -8.95
C CYS A 98 -12.76 14.76 -10.21
N VAL A 99 -12.29 13.64 -10.75
CA VAL A 99 -12.85 13.02 -11.97
C VAL A 99 -13.55 11.67 -11.70
N ALA A 100 -13.25 11.01 -10.60
CA ALA A 100 -13.87 9.74 -10.21
C ALA A 100 -15.35 9.93 -9.89
N ARG A 101 -16.15 8.96 -10.31
CA ARG A 101 -17.60 8.98 -10.06
C ARG A 101 -17.94 8.18 -8.81
N ILE A 102 -18.80 8.73 -7.94
CA ILE A 102 -19.29 8.09 -6.73
C ILE A 102 -19.85 6.68 -7.03
N GLY A 103 -20.57 6.52 -8.14
CA GLY A 103 -21.11 5.22 -8.54
C GLY A 103 -20.06 4.15 -8.84
N TRP A 104 -18.83 4.54 -9.20
CA TRP A 104 -17.70 3.60 -9.35
C TRP A 104 -17.19 3.17 -7.98
N LEU A 105 -17.00 4.11 -7.07
CA LEU A 105 -16.49 3.86 -5.71
C LEU A 105 -17.49 3.01 -4.89
N ASN A 106 -18.79 3.17 -5.09
CA ASN A 106 -19.83 2.36 -4.44
C ASN A 106 -19.75 0.86 -4.77
N ARG A 107 -19.08 0.49 -5.86
CA ARG A 107 -18.90 -0.93 -6.25
C ARG A 107 -17.75 -1.60 -5.53
N MET A 108 -16.85 -0.82 -4.88
CA MET A 108 -15.67 -1.35 -4.23
C MET A 108 -16.01 -2.17 -2.99
N THR A 109 -15.56 -3.42 -2.96
CA THR A 109 -15.84 -4.36 -1.87
C THR A 109 -15.15 -3.98 -0.57
N GLN A 110 -13.92 -3.51 -0.63
CA GLN A 110 -13.12 -3.14 0.55
C GLN A 110 -13.79 -2.09 1.45
N PHE A 111 -14.46 -1.10 0.86
CA PHE A 111 -15.25 -0.15 1.64
C PHE A 111 -16.38 -0.84 2.40
N LYS A 112 -17.09 -1.77 1.72
CA LYS A 112 -18.20 -2.52 2.32
C LYS A 112 -17.72 -3.40 3.47
N ASP A 113 -16.56 -4.05 3.29
CA ASP A 113 -16.00 -4.99 4.28
C ASP A 113 -15.44 -4.25 5.51
N LYS A 114 -14.70 -3.14 5.29
CA LYS A 114 -14.01 -2.41 6.36
C LYS A 114 -14.88 -1.35 7.07
N ALA A 115 -15.86 -0.78 6.39
CA ALA A 115 -16.78 0.17 7.01
C ALA A 115 -17.72 -0.47 8.05
N GLY A 116 -17.88 -1.80 8.03
CA GLY A 116 -18.73 -2.53 8.96
C GLY A 116 -20.21 -2.17 8.82
N LYS A 117 -20.93 -2.25 9.94
CA LYS A 117 -22.39 -1.96 9.99
C LYS A 117 -22.67 -0.45 9.97
N ASP A 118 -21.75 0.36 10.47
CA ASP A 118 -21.93 1.81 10.64
C ASP A 118 -21.10 2.58 9.58
N LYS A 119 -21.61 2.58 8.35
CA LYS A 119 -20.94 3.21 7.21
C LYS A 119 -20.78 4.72 7.36
N GLU A 120 -21.63 5.36 8.15
CA GLU A 120 -21.58 6.81 8.37
C GLU A 120 -20.36 7.24 9.18
N LYS A 121 -19.79 6.33 9.98
CA LYS A 121 -18.54 6.56 10.74
C LYS A 121 -17.27 6.22 9.96
N ALA A 122 -17.39 5.64 8.77
CA ALA A 122 -16.24 5.32 7.95
C ALA A 122 -15.57 6.59 7.44
N SER A 123 -14.23 6.59 7.42
CA SER A 123 -13.49 7.73 6.89
C SER A 123 -13.71 7.90 5.38
N VAL A 124 -13.69 9.14 4.89
CA VAL A 124 -13.71 9.42 3.45
C VAL A 124 -12.52 8.77 2.76
N GLY A 125 -11.35 8.74 3.41
CA GLY A 125 -10.16 8.07 2.90
C GLY A 125 -10.39 6.58 2.58
N LEU A 126 -11.16 5.88 3.43
CA LEU A 126 -11.54 4.48 3.16
C LEU A 126 -12.46 4.34 1.95
N TYR A 127 -13.26 5.35 1.64
CA TYR A 127 -14.14 5.36 0.48
C TYR A 127 -13.40 5.63 -0.83
N ILE A 128 -12.43 6.56 -0.80
CA ILE A 128 -11.70 7.03 -1.99
C ILE A 128 -10.33 6.36 -2.18
N TYR A 129 -9.94 5.40 -1.31
CA TYR A 129 -8.61 4.76 -1.38
C TYR A 129 -8.25 4.20 -2.77
N PRO A 130 -9.19 3.76 -3.65
CA PRO A 130 -8.82 3.27 -4.97
C PRO A 130 -8.12 4.31 -5.83
N ASN A 131 -8.42 5.60 -5.62
CA ASN A 131 -7.77 6.69 -6.34
C ASN A 131 -6.33 6.94 -5.85
N LEU A 132 -5.99 6.51 -4.64
CA LEU A 132 -4.63 6.55 -4.12
C LEU A 132 -3.78 5.39 -4.66
N MET A 133 -4.40 4.34 -5.21
CA MET A 133 -3.71 3.18 -5.78
C MET A 133 -3.22 3.41 -7.21
N ALA A 134 -3.64 4.49 -7.85
CA ALA A 134 -3.36 4.78 -9.26
C ALA A 134 -1.92 5.23 -9.52
#